data_3a9a7b61f7bcebe63dd4c527854f494b
#
_entry.id   3a9a7b61f7bcebe63dd4c527854f494b
#
_cell.length_a   1.000
_cell.length_b   1.000
_cell.length_c   1.000
_cell.angle_alpha   90.00
_cell.angle_beta   90.00
_cell.angle_gamma   90.00
#
_symmetry.space_group_name_H-M   'P 1'
#
loop_
_entity.id
_entity.type
_entity.pdbx_description
1 polymer ?
#
loop_
_entity_poly.entity_id
_entity_poly.type
_entity_poly.pdbx_seq_one_letter_code
_entity_poly.pdbx_strand_id
1 'polypeptide(L)'
;METKSLRYTLSNIHDILFQGFDYSLPEETLKCISEIAMHVGSPDYVRTPVFQKRDKIGKFDGAIENIVLKKRKNNKSMEILNDEEWNNIKEFQTTKIENKIGIDIQIDNIRTYLNKLTDKNYIDMRNKIIIVIDNIINESTMVDIERVSSIIFDIASTNRFYSKMYADLYSDLYTKYETMRSIFQINLDKFEKIFNTIEYFDPTLNYDKFCDNNKKNEKRKALCCFYLNLMLNDVISKERIILITRNLIYQIYTFISQDDKKNEVDELTENVSLLYKKELYENDIGDNYELIDGFTISEIIEKIAKSKVKDYKSLTNKTLFKFMDMIDM
;
A
#
# COMPACT_ATOMS: atom_id res chain seq x y z
N MET A 1 41.07 27.42 -13.80
CA MET A 1 40.86 26.14 -14.52
C MET A 1 39.47 26.17 -15.10
N GLU A 2 39.37 26.34 -16.40
CA GLU A 2 38.06 26.30 -17.09
C GLU A 2 37.56 24.86 -17.10
N THR A 3 36.43 24.60 -16.46
CA THR A 3 35.72 23.32 -16.56
C THR A 3 35.09 23.20 -17.94
N LYS A 4 35.75 22.47 -18.85
CA LYS A 4 35.15 22.10 -20.13
C LYS A 4 33.96 21.21 -19.85
N SER A 5 32.75 21.68 -20.13
CA SER A 5 31.53 20.89 -20.13
C SER A 5 31.64 19.81 -21.21
N LEU A 6 31.77 18.56 -20.81
CA LEU A 6 31.74 17.41 -21.69
C LEU A 6 30.30 17.21 -22.20
N ARG A 7 30.12 17.29 -23.51
CA ARG A 7 28.81 17.02 -24.15
C ARG A 7 28.91 15.71 -24.93
N TYR A 8 28.08 14.75 -24.57
CA TYR A 8 27.95 13.48 -25.28
C TYR A 8 26.78 13.53 -26.25
N THR A 9 27.00 12.97 -27.45
CA THR A 9 25.93 12.72 -28.44
C THR A 9 25.29 11.37 -28.17
N LEU A 10 24.10 11.12 -28.74
CA LEU A 10 23.44 9.81 -28.66
C LEU A 10 24.33 8.68 -29.26
N SER A 11 25.12 8.98 -30.29
CA SER A 11 26.08 8.03 -30.87
C SER A 11 27.18 7.68 -29.86
N ASN A 12 27.75 8.67 -29.13
CA ASN A 12 28.76 8.40 -28.13
C ASN A 12 28.21 7.55 -26.96
N ILE A 13 26.97 7.77 -26.59
CA ILE A 13 26.31 6.95 -25.55
C ILE A 13 26.10 5.52 -26.04
N HIS A 14 25.67 5.35 -27.29
CA HIS A 14 25.49 4.04 -27.93
C HIS A 14 26.82 3.27 -28.04
N ASP A 15 27.89 3.94 -28.47
CA ASP A 15 29.21 3.34 -28.58
C ASP A 15 29.76 2.88 -27.21
N ILE A 16 29.60 3.69 -26.16
CA ILE A 16 29.99 3.33 -24.79
C ILE A 16 29.18 2.12 -24.27
N LEU A 17 27.88 2.05 -24.57
CA LEU A 17 27.01 0.97 -24.09
C LEU A 17 27.30 -0.38 -24.78
N PHE A 18 27.68 -0.38 -26.06
CA PHE A 18 27.81 -1.61 -26.86
C PHE A 18 29.25 -2.02 -27.14
N GLN A 19 30.20 -1.10 -27.15
CA GLN A 19 31.62 -1.37 -27.40
C GLN A 19 32.47 -1.39 -26.13
N GLY A 20 31.93 -0.88 -25.04
CA GLY A 20 32.65 -0.75 -23.79
C GLY A 20 33.47 0.55 -23.70
N PHE A 21 34.21 0.66 -22.65
CA PHE A 21 34.97 1.86 -22.32
C PHE A 21 36.43 1.48 -22.04
N ASP A 22 37.33 1.82 -22.96
CA ASP A 22 38.78 1.56 -22.82
C ASP A 22 39.42 2.64 -21.94
N TYR A 23 39.08 2.63 -20.66
CA TYR A 23 39.74 3.49 -19.67
C TYR A 23 40.41 2.65 -18.60
N SER A 24 41.71 2.77 -18.46
CA SER A 24 42.44 2.21 -17.33
C SER A 24 42.54 3.24 -16.21
N LEU A 25 42.14 2.83 -15.02
CA LEU A 25 42.29 3.68 -13.83
C LEU A 25 43.78 3.91 -13.52
N PRO A 26 44.16 5.10 -13.01
CA PRO A 26 45.53 5.35 -12.55
C PRO A 26 45.95 4.31 -11.52
N GLU A 27 47.25 3.92 -11.54
CA GLU A 27 47.80 2.89 -10.65
C GLU A 27 47.57 3.18 -9.15
N GLU A 28 47.63 4.45 -8.77
CA GLU A 28 47.34 4.88 -7.38
C GLU A 28 45.90 4.58 -6.97
N THR A 29 44.96 4.78 -7.90
CA THR A 29 43.52 4.48 -7.68
C THR A 29 43.29 2.97 -7.56
N LEU A 30 43.97 2.17 -8.40
CA LEU A 30 43.90 0.71 -8.34
C LEU A 30 44.50 0.16 -7.03
N LYS A 31 45.59 0.76 -6.54
CA LYS A 31 46.16 0.44 -5.24
C LYS A 31 45.19 0.74 -4.09
N CYS A 32 44.60 1.92 -4.09
CA CYS A 32 43.62 2.31 -3.08
C CYS A 32 42.39 1.37 -3.07
N ILE A 33 41.87 0.98 -4.24
CA ILE A 33 40.79 0.01 -4.38
C ILE A 33 41.19 -1.36 -3.82
N SER A 34 42.45 -1.81 -4.10
CA SER A 34 42.96 -3.08 -3.59
C SER A 34 43.12 -3.09 -2.08
N GLU A 35 43.61 -2.00 -1.49
CA GLU A 35 43.75 -1.84 -0.04
C GLU A 35 42.37 -1.84 0.65
N ILE A 36 41.39 -1.12 0.10
CA ILE A 36 40.02 -1.11 0.63
C ILE A 36 39.41 -2.51 0.52
N ALA A 37 39.59 -3.21 -0.60
CA ALA A 37 39.08 -4.57 -0.80
C ALA A 37 39.67 -5.57 0.21
N MET A 38 40.93 -5.44 0.58
CA MET A 38 41.57 -6.25 1.63
C MET A 38 41.00 -5.97 3.02
N HIS A 39 40.67 -4.72 3.33
CA HIS A 39 40.10 -4.35 4.64
C HIS A 39 38.63 -4.66 4.79
N VAL A 40 37.85 -4.59 3.72
CA VAL A 40 36.39 -4.82 3.74
C VAL A 40 36.01 -6.30 3.56
N GLY A 41 36.96 -7.14 3.12
CA GLY A 41 36.72 -8.53 2.76
C GLY A 41 35.73 -8.59 1.58
N SER A 42 36.25 -8.59 0.36
CA SER A 42 35.40 -8.75 -0.83
C SER A 42 34.62 -10.06 -0.73
N PRO A 43 33.29 -10.05 -0.76
CA PRO A 43 32.55 -11.30 -0.91
C PRO A 43 33.02 -11.96 -2.19
N ASP A 44 33.27 -13.29 -2.15
CA ASP A 44 33.56 -14.08 -3.33
C ASP A 44 32.51 -13.82 -4.40
N TYR A 45 32.85 -13.00 -5.39
CA TYR A 45 31.94 -12.65 -6.48
C TYR A 45 31.75 -13.88 -7.35
N VAL A 46 30.68 -14.59 -7.12
CA VAL A 46 30.26 -15.67 -8.01
C VAL A 46 29.88 -15.02 -9.35
N ARG A 47 30.73 -15.23 -10.36
CA ARG A 47 30.46 -14.77 -11.73
C ARG A 47 29.04 -15.19 -12.13
N THR A 48 28.27 -14.26 -12.67
CA THR A 48 26.97 -14.53 -13.25
C THR A 48 27.04 -15.81 -14.06
N PRO A 49 26.20 -16.84 -13.81
CA PRO A 49 26.31 -18.10 -14.50
C PRO A 49 26.13 -17.89 -16.01
N VAL A 50 27.15 -18.25 -16.78
CA VAL A 50 27.06 -18.24 -18.25
C VAL A 50 26.19 -19.41 -18.66
N PHE A 51 24.99 -19.13 -19.09
CA PHE A 51 24.08 -20.13 -19.66
C PHE A 51 24.66 -20.61 -21.01
N GLN A 52 25.16 -21.83 -21.06
CA GLN A 52 25.54 -22.46 -22.33
C GLN A 52 24.31 -22.54 -23.22
N LYS A 53 24.38 -21.94 -24.42
CA LYS A 53 23.38 -22.15 -25.46
C LYS A 53 23.35 -23.66 -25.76
N ARG A 54 22.22 -24.30 -25.50
CA ARG A 54 21.99 -25.69 -25.97
C ARG A 54 22.03 -25.66 -27.49
N ASP A 55 23.07 -26.24 -28.05
CA ASP A 55 23.08 -26.54 -29.48
C ASP A 55 21.88 -27.46 -29.81
N LYS A 56 21.15 -27.12 -30.86
CA LYS A 56 20.04 -27.93 -31.35
C LYS A 56 20.60 -29.28 -31.73
N ILE A 57 20.44 -30.29 -30.89
CA ILE A 57 20.76 -31.67 -31.19
C ILE A 57 19.81 -32.09 -32.30
N GLY A 58 20.40 -32.42 -33.45
CA GLY A 58 19.71 -32.94 -34.62
C GLY A 58 18.94 -34.23 -34.27
N LYS A 59 17.87 -34.44 -35.03
CA LYS A 59 17.05 -35.67 -34.99
C LYS A 59 17.94 -36.91 -35.04
N PHE A 60 17.90 -37.69 -33.96
CA PHE A 60 18.38 -39.06 -33.99
C PHE A 60 17.17 -40.00 -33.86
N ASP A 61 16.86 -40.70 -34.96
CA ASP A 61 16.04 -41.91 -34.93
C ASP A 61 16.87 -43.05 -34.29
N GLY A 62 16.32 -43.69 -33.30
CA GLY A 62 16.93 -44.91 -32.72
C GLY A 62 16.47 -45.22 -31.34
N ALA A 63 15.69 -46.27 -31.23
CA ALA A 63 15.29 -46.89 -29.96
C ALA A 63 16.52 -47.22 -29.11
N ILE A 64 16.44 -47.06 -27.78
CA ILE A 64 17.05 -47.90 -26.75
C ILE A 64 16.60 -47.49 -25.34
N GLU A 65 15.96 -48.45 -24.70
CA GLU A 65 16.00 -48.85 -23.29
C GLU A 65 16.05 -47.84 -22.12
N ASN A 66 15.05 -48.04 -21.30
CA ASN A 66 14.90 -47.79 -19.85
C ASN A 66 16.14 -47.34 -19.06
N ILE A 67 16.25 -46.08 -18.78
CA ILE A 67 16.94 -45.59 -17.59
C ILE A 67 15.94 -44.83 -16.72
N VAL A 68 15.61 -45.41 -15.58
CA VAL A 68 14.76 -44.81 -14.54
C VAL A 68 15.51 -43.66 -13.88
N LEU A 69 15.35 -42.45 -14.39
CA LEU A 69 15.78 -41.26 -13.68
C LEU A 69 14.68 -40.83 -12.70
N LYS A 70 14.97 -40.97 -11.41
CA LYS A 70 14.14 -40.42 -10.33
C LYS A 70 13.84 -38.94 -10.58
N LYS A 71 12.63 -38.63 -11.03
CA LYS A 71 12.11 -37.29 -11.13
C LYS A 71 12.04 -36.67 -9.72
N ARG A 72 12.90 -35.68 -9.43
CA ARG A 72 12.64 -34.72 -8.36
C ARG A 72 11.36 -33.95 -8.73
N LYS A 73 10.31 -34.15 -7.92
CA LYS A 73 9.08 -33.35 -7.97
C LYS A 73 9.41 -31.91 -7.55
N ASN A 74 9.67 -31.03 -8.50
CA ASN A 74 9.43 -29.60 -8.36
C ASN A 74 8.12 -29.34 -9.10
N ASN A 75 7.02 -29.38 -8.36
CA ASN A 75 5.72 -28.89 -8.83
C ASN A 75 5.76 -27.36 -8.87
N LYS A 76 6.30 -26.79 -9.94
CA LYS A 76 5.77 -25.59 -10.55
C LYS A 76 5.29 -26.05 -11.92
N SER A 77 3.97 -26.23 -12.04
CA SER A 77 3.33 -26.28 -13.34
C SER A 77 3.66 -24.96 -14.04
N MET A 78 4.65 -24.97 -14.93
CA MET A 78 4.67 -23.97 -16.00
C MET A 78 3.38 -24.24 -16.76
N GLU A 79 2.38 -23.40 -16.60
CA GLU A 79 1.27 -23.32 -17.53
C GLU A 79 1.91 -23.06 -18.90
N ILE A 80 1.88 -24.10 -19.73
CA ILE A 80 2.26 -23.96 -21.15
C ILE A 80 1.12 -23.17 -21.74
N LEU A 81 1.35 -21.88 -21.98
CA LEU A 81 0.43 -21.01 -22.69
C LEU A 81 0.05 -21.72 -24.00
N ASN A 82 -1.23 -21.84 -24.24
CA ASN A 82 -1.73 -22.40 -25.49
C ASN A 82 -1.47 -21.42 -26.66
N ASP A 83 -1.56 -21.89 -27.90
CA ASP A 83 -1.26 -21.07 -29.05
C ASP A 83 -2.21 -19.86 -29.21
N GLU A 84 -3.42 -19.93 -28.66
CA GLU A 84 -4.36 -18.81 -28.63
C GLU A 84 -3.92 -17.74 -27.61
N GLU A 85 -3.45 -18.12 -26.44
CA GLU A 85 -2.90 -17.19 -25.45
C GLU A 85 -1.60 -16.53 -25.95
N TRP A 86 -0.74 -17.30 -26.66
CA TRP A 86 0.45 -16.75 -27.34
C TRP A 86 0.09 -15.75 -28.43
N ASN A 87 -0.95 -16.00 -29.21
CA ASN A 87 -1.41 -15.10 -30.27
C ASN A 87 -2.02 -13.84 -29.65
N ASN A 88 -2.79 -13.95 -28.57
CA ASN A 88 -3.32 -12.79 -27.82
C ASN A 88 -2.21 -11.91 -27.23
N ILE A 89 -1.09 -12.51 -26.78
CA ILE A 89 0.09 -11.75 -26.33
C ILE A 89 0.84 -11.09 -27.49
N LYS A 90 0.90 -11.73 -28.65
CA LYS A 90 1.53 -11.18 -29.85
C LYS A 90 0.70 -10.07 -30.50
N GLU A 91 -0.62 -10.19 -30.43
CA GLU A 91 -1.56 -9.15 -30.87
C GLU A 91 -1.81 -8.13 -29.76
N PHE A 92 -0.75 -7.67 -29.07
CA PHE A 92 -0.86 -6.56 -28.13
C PHE A 92 -1.43 -5.34 -28.85
N GLN A 93 -2.74 -5.26 -28.85
CA GLN A 93 -3.43 -4.04 -29.25
C GLN A 93 -3.22 -3.04 -28.12
N THR A 94 -2.49 -1.96 -28.40
CA THR A 94 -2.48 -0.79 -27.53
C THR A 94 -3.92 -0.48 -27.17
N THR A 95 -4.20 -0.39 -25.87
CA THR A 95 -5.52 0.00 -25.35
C THR A 95 -5.95 1.24 -26.16
N LYS A 96 -6.97 1.11 -27.02
CA LYS A 96 -7.51 2.26 -27.72
C LYS A 96 -7.98 3.23 -26.65
N ILE A 97 -7.33 4.38 -26.56
CA ILE A 97 -7.78 5.47 -25.70
C ILE A 97 -9.12 5.90 -26.30
N GLU A 98 -10.21 5.43 -25.69
CA GLU A 98 -11.53 5.92 -26.07
C GLU A 98 -11.55 7.43 -25.82
N ASN A 99 -11.96 8.20 -26.81
CA ASN A 99 -12.15 9.63 -26.63
C ASN A 99 -13.34 9.81 -25.69
N LYS A 100 -13.03 10.01 -24.40
CA LYS A 100 -14.04 10.30 -23.39
C LYS A 100 -14.67 11.65 -23.69
N ILE A 101 -15.97 11.81 -23.40
CA ILE A 101 -16.73 13.02 -23.67
C ILE A 101 -17.39 13.49 -22.36
N GLY A 102 -17.57 14.80 -22.22
CA GLY A 102 -18.34 15.37 -21.11
C GLY A 102 -17.69 15.14 -19.73
N ILE A 103 -18.47 14.60 -18.78
CA ILE A 103 -18.08 14.45 -17.38
C ILE A 103 -16.87 13.51 -17.20
N ASP A 104 -16.69 12.51 -18.05
CA ASP A 104 -15.59 11.56 -17.93
C ASP A 104 -14.22 12.22 -18.19
N ILE A 105 -14.16 13.25 -19.05
CA ILE A 105 -12.94 14.07 -19.22
C ILE A 105 -12.64 14.84 -17.91
N GLN A 106 -13.66 15.40 -17.29
CA GLN A 106 -13.48 16.17 -16.05
C GLN A 106 -13.01 15.24 -14.90
N ILE A 107 -13.57 14.04 -14.82
CA ILE A 107 -13.14 13.02 -13.85
C ILE A 107 -11.66 12.65 -14.08
N ASP A 108 -11.23 12.46 -15.33
CA ASP A 108 -9.83 12.15 -15.63
C ASP A 108 -8.87 13.31 -15.34
N ASN A 109 -9.33 14.55 -15.53
CA ASN A 109 -8.58 15.73 -15.12
C ASN A 109 -8.38 15.75 -13.60
N ILE A 110 -9.46 15.53 -12.82
CA ILE A 110 -9.40 15.44 -11.36
C ILE A 110 -8.44 14.33 -10.91
N ARG A 111 -8.56 13.11 -11.48
CA ARG A 111 -7.63 12.00 -11.20
C ARG A 111 -6.18 12.38 -11.49
N THR A 112 -5.95 13.07 -12.60
CA THR A 112 -4.61 13.52 -13.01
C THR A 112 -4.05 14.53 -12.00
N TYR A 113 -4.84 15.47 -11.52
CA TYR A 113 -4.42 16.45 -10.52
C TYR A 113 -4.17 15.81 -9.16
N LEU A 114 -5.05 14.91 -8.72
CA LEU A 114 -4.87 14.13 -7.50
C LEU A 114 -3.58 13.30 -7.54
N ASN A 115 -3.30 12.61 -8.64
CA ASN A 115 -2.10 11.78 -8.79
C ASN A 115 -0.80 12.60 -8.88
N LYS A 116 -0.88 13.87 -9.26
CA LYS A 116 0.27 14.80 -9.32
C LYS A 116 0.44 15.63 -8.05
N LEU A 117 -0.44 15.46 -7.07
CA LEU A 117 -0.41 16.23 -5.84
C LEU A 117 0.87 15.96 -5.04
N THR A 118 1.58 17.02 -4.66
CA THR A 118 2.77 17.00 -3.83
C THR A 118 2.79 18.24 -2.95
N ASP A 119 3.60 18.27 -1.89
CA ASP A 119 3.73 19.44 -1.01
C ASP A 119 4.11 20.71 -1.78
N LYS A 120 4.94 20.57 -2.83
CA LYS A 120 5.42 21.71 -3.62
C LYS A 120 4.37 22.34 -4.54
N ASN A 121 3.40 21.54 -5.00
CA ASN A 121 2.39 21.98 -5.96
C ASN A 121 0.96 21.94 -5.39
N TYR A 122 0.81 21.73 -4.09
CA TYR A 122 -0.47 21.54 -3.42
C TYR A 122 -1.49 22.62 -3.80
N ILE A 123 -1.13 23.89 -3.64
CA ILE A 123 -2.02 25.02 -3.89
C ILE A 123 -2.47 25.08 -5.36
N ASP A 124 -1.55 24.82 -6.30
CA ASP A 124 -1.87 24.83 -7.75
C ASP A 124 -2.84 23.69 -8.10
N MET A 125 -2.54 22.46 -7.64
CA MET A 125 -3.39 21.30 -7.91
C MET A 125 -4.76 21.43 -7.24
N ARG A 126 -4.81 21.88 -5.98
CA ARG A 126 -6.05 22.17 -5.26
C ARG A 126 -6.93 23.17 -6.02
N ASN A 127 -6.35 24.28 -6.48
CA ASN A 127 -7.11 25.29 -7.22
C ASN A 127 -7.63 24.75 -8.56
N LYS A 128 -6.86 23.96 -9.28
CA LYS A 128 -7.29 23.27 -10.50
C LYS A 128 -8.46 22.32 -10.25
N ILE A 129 -8.40 21.54 -9.17
CA ILE A 129 -9.50 20.64 -8.77
C ILE A 129 -10.75 21.45 -8.45
N ILE A 130 -10.63 22.52 -7.69
CA ILE A 130 -11.75 23.40 -7.34
C ILE A 130 -12.41 24.00 -8.60
N ILE A 131 -11.62 24.50 -9.55
CA ILE A 131 -12.14 25.04 -10.82
C ILE A 131 -12.93 23.97 -11.59
N VAL A 132 -12.41 22.76 -11.66
CA VAL A 132 -13.10 21.66 -12.35
C VAL A 132 -14.40 21.30 -11.65
N ILE A 133 -14.43 21.24 -10.32
CA ILE A 133 -15.65 20.96 -9.55
C ILE A 133 -16.67 22.09 -9.72
N ASP A 134 -16.25 23.35 -9.66
CA ASP A 134 -17.13 24.50 -9.87
C ASP A 134 -17.78 24.48 -11.28
N ASN A 135 -17.03 24.12 -12.31
CA ASN A 135 -17.56 23.94 -13.66
C ASN A 135 -18.58 22.80 -13.72
N ILE A 136 -18.29 21.65 -13.09
CA ILE A 136 -19.21 20.51 -13.03
C ILE A 136 -20.53 20.91 -12.32
N ILE A 137 -20.46 21.65 -11.22
CA ILE A 137 -21.64 22.11 -10.48
C ILE A 137 -22.52 23.02 -11.34
N ASN A 138 -21.92 23.85 -12.19
CA ASN A 138 -22.67 24.78 -13.05
C ASN A 138 -23.25 24.12 -14.30
N GLU A 139 -22.65 23.04 -14.82
CA GLU A 139 -22.97 22.49 -16.14
C GLU A 139 -23.56 21.08 -16.10
N SER A 140 -23.51 20.39 -14.96
CA SER A 140 -23.83 18.96 -14.85
C SER A 140 -24.99 18.66 -13.92
N THR A 141 -25.46 17.41 -13.94
CA THR A 141 -26.54 16.95 -13.09
C THR A 141 -26.06 16.65 -11.66
N MET A 142 -26.98 16.60 -10.68
CA MET A 142 -26.68 16.23 -9.30
C MET A 142 -26.02 14.84 -9.20
N VAL A 143 -26.46 13.90 -10.05
CA VAL A 143 -25.88 12.54 -10.12
C VAL A 143 -24.40 12.58 -10.54
N ASP A 144 -24.05 13.46 -11.46
CA ASP A 144 -22.65 13.62 -11.90
C ASP A 144 -21.78 14.21 -10.78
N ILE A 145 -22.31 15.18 -10.03
CA ILE A 145 -21.64 15.80 -8.91
C ILE A 145 -21.38 14.77 -7.79
N GLU A 146 -22.37 13.95 -7.46
CA GLU A 146 -22.22 12.85 -6.49
C GLU A 146 -21.20 11.82 -6.96
N ARG A 147 -21.20 11.46 -8.24
CA ARG A 147 -20.24 10.55 -8.84
C ARG A 147 -18.80 11.08 -8.72
N VAL A 148 -18.59 12.36 -9.04
CA VAL A 148 -17.29 13.02 -8.90
C VAL A 148 -16.84 13.07 -7.45
N SER A 149 -17.74 13.45 -6.54
CA SER A 149 -17.45 13.52 -5.10
C SER A 149 -17.07 12.14 -4.53
N SER A 150 -17.75 11.08 -4.96
CA SER A 150 -17.44 9.71 -4.58
C SER A 150 -16.06 9.27 -5.09
N ILE A 151 -15.71 9.62 -6.32
CA ILE A 151 -14.40 9.29 -6.90
C ILE A 151 -13.26 10.02 -6.16
N ILE A 152 -13.46 11.29 -5.81
CA ILE A 152 -12.49 12.06 -5.03
C ILE A 152 -12.29 11.41 -3.66
N PHE A 153 -13.39 11.05 -2.98
CA PHE A 153 -13.32 10.36 -1.70
C PHE A 153 -12.57 9.02 -1.81
N ASP A 154 -12.90 8.19 -2.81
CA ASP A 154 -12.26 6.89 -3.00
C ASP A 154 -10.75 7.02 -3.23
N ILE A 155 -10.30 7.98 -4.03
CA ILE A 155 -8.88 8.20 -4.28
C ILE A 155 -8.19 8.71 -3.00
N ALA A 156 -8.77 9.70 -2.33
CA ALA A 156 -8.20 10.31 -1.14
C ALA A 156 -8.09 9.30 0.04
N SER A 157 -9.10 8.45 0.21
CA SER A 157 -9.19 7.51 1.33
C SER A 157 -8.39 6.22 1.15
N THR A 158 -7.95 5.89 -0.07
CA THR A 158 -7.21 4.64 -0.34
C THR A 158 -5.70 4.79 -0.37
N ASN A 159 -5.18 6.02 -0.34
CA ASN A 159 -3.76 6.28 -0.39
C ASN A 159 -3.18 6.56 1.00
N ARG A 160 -2.63 5.53 1.64
CA ARG A 160 -2.06 5.62 2.99
C ARG A 160 -0.86 6.57 3.08
N PHE A 161 0.05 6.55 2.09
CA PHE A 161 1.30 7.33 2.14
C PHE A 161 1.06 8.84 2.09
N TYR A 162 0.10 9.28 1.29
CA TYR A 162 -0.24 10.69 1.12
C TYR A 162 -1.51 11.07 1.88
N SER A 163 -1.91 10.25 2.86
CA SER A 163 -3.15 10.40 3.62
C SER A 163 -3.32 11.79 4.22
N LYS A 164 -2.25 12.38 4.79
CA LYS A 164 -2.29 13.74 5.34
C LYS A 164 -2.65 14.76 4.27
N MET A 165 -1.94 14.78 3.17
CA MET A 165 -2.14 15.73 2.08
C MET A 165 -3.53 15.59 1.43
N TYR A 166 -4.01 14.35 1.29
CA TYR A 166 -5.37 14.10 0.81
C TYR A 166 -6.44 14.50 1.81
N ALA A 167 -6.18 14.36 3.10
CA ALA A 167 -7.11 14.82 4.14
C ALA A 167 -7.17 16.35 4.18
N ASP A 168 -6.04 17.05 4.02
CA ASP A 168 -5.99 18.49 3.91
C ASP A 168 -6.83 18.99 2.71
N LEU A 169 -6.64 18.39 1.54
CA LEU A 169 -7.44 18.67 0.35
C LEU A 169 -8.92 18.38 0.56
N TYR A 170 -9.24 17.22 1.13
CA TYR A 170 -10.63 16.83 1.36
C TYR A 170 -11.32 17.74 2.37
N SER A 171 -10.63 18.24 3.38
CA SER A 171 -11.13 19.22 4.34
C SER A 171 -11.53 20.53 3.66
N ASP A 172 -10.69 21.03 2.74
CA ASP A 172 -11.03 22.20 1.94
C ASP A 172 -12.29 21.97 1.08
N LEU A 173 -12.39 20.81 0.42
CA LEU A 173 -13.55 20.47 -0.39
C LEU A 173 -14.81 20.22 0.46
N TYR A 174 -14.67 19.56 1.61
CA TYR A 174 -15.74 19.34 2.57
C TYR A 174 -16.34 20.66 3.08
N THR A 175 -15.51 21.64 3.35
CA THR A 175 -15.96 22.96 3.79
C THR A 175 -16.73 23.67 2.69
N LYS A 176 -16.26 23.57 1.43
CA LYS A 176 -16.82 24.30 0.30
C LYS A 176 -18.09 23.66 -0.29
N TYR A 177 -18.17 22.33 -0.35
CA TYR A 177 -19.21 21.62 -1.11
C TYR A 177 -20.08 20.71 -0.24
N GLU A 178 -21.39 20.89 -0.33
CA GLU A 178 -22.36 20.08 0.43
C GLU A 178 -22.34 18.60 0.03
N THR A 179 -22.14 18.31 -1.27
CA THR A 179 -22.04 16.94 -1.77
C THR A 179 -20.87 16.18 -1.17
N MET A 180 -19.74 16.86 -0.89
CA MET A 180 -18.61 16.25 -0.19
C MET A 180 -18.97 15.87 1.25
N ARG A 181 -19.78 16.68 1.94
CA ARG A 181 -20.29 16.38 3.28
C ARG A 181 -21.21 15.15 3.29
N SER A 182 -22.13 15.09 2.31
CA SER A 182 -23.03 13.95 2.17
C SER A 182 -22.30 12.64 1.88
N ILE A 183 -21.34 12.66 0.95
CA ILE A 183 -20.50 11.49 0.62
C ILE A 183 -19.63 11.07 1.82
N PHE A 184 -19.08 12.04 2.55
CA PHE A 184 -18.31 11.79 3.76
C PHE A 184 -19.16 11.03 4.80
N GLN A 185 -20.37 11.50 5.10
CA GLN A 185 -21.23 10.86 6.10
C GLN A 185 -21.58 9.42 5.72
N ILE A 186 -21.97 9.18 4.46
CA ILE A 186 -22.27 7.84 3.96
C ILE A 186 -21.06 6.90 4.13
N ASN A 187 -19.85 7.39 3.86
CA ASN A 187 -18.66 6.57 3.95
C ASN A 187 -18.17 6.39 5.40
N LEU A 188 -18.42 7.35 6.28
CA LEU A 188 -18.13 7.20 7.72
C LEU A 188 -19.00 6.09 8.33
N ASP A 189 -20.29 6.05 8.02
CA ASP A 189 -21.20 5.01 8.49
C ASP A 189 -20.82 3.61 7.96
N LYS A 190 -20.24 3.54 6.75
CA LYS A 190 -19.71 2.30 6.20
C LYS A 190 -18.39 1.89 6.87
N PHE A 191 -17.53 2.86 7.20
CA PHE A 191 -16.23 2.62 7.81
C PHE A 191 -16.35 1.87 9.14
N GLU A 192 -17.30 2.22 9.98
CA GLU A 192 -17.52 1.53 11.24
C GLU A 192 -17.91 0.06 11.05
N LYS A 193 -18.61 -0.24 9.97
CA LYS A 193 -19.11 -1.60 9.68
C LYS A 193 -18.07 -2.53 9.09
N ILE A 194 -16.98 -1.99 8.48
CA ILE A 194 -15.96 -2.84 7.84
C ILE A 194 -15.14 -3.69 8.81
N PHE A 195 -15.19 -3.37 10.10
CA PHE A 195 -14.52 -4.13 11.17
C PHE A 195 -15.37 -5.27 11.74
N ASN A 196 -16.67 -5.31 11.42
CA ASN A 196 -17.55 -6.37 11.93
C ASN A 196 -17.22 -7.76 11.35
N THR A 197 -16.64 -7.79 10.15
CA THR A 197 -16.24 -9.01 9.46
C THR A 197 -14.80 -8.89 8.98
N ILE A 198 -13.88 -9.52 9.73
CA ILE A 198 -12.50 -9.69 9.31
C ILE A 198 -12.34 -11.14 8.89
N GLU A 199 -12.06 -11.33 7.60
CA GLU A 199 -11.85 -12.65 7.01
C GLU A 199 -10.35 -12.97 6.97
N TYR A 200 -10.04 -14.25 7.01
CA TYR A 200 -8.71 -14.78 6.75
C TYR A 200 -8.80 -15.93 5.75
N PHE A 201 -7.88 -15.98 4.81
CA PHE A 201 -7.74 -17.07 3.85
C PHE A 201 -6.30 -17.56 3.82
N ASP A 202 -6.12 -18.87 3.93
CA ASP A 202 -4.81 -19.48 3.79
C ASP A 202 -4.35 -19.38 2.33
N PRO A 203 -3.17 -18.77 2.05
CA PRO A 203 -2.66 -18.62 0.69
C PRO A 203 -2.42 -19.95 -0.02
N THR A 204 -2.23 -21.05 0.73
CA THR A 204 -2.02 -22.40 0.17
C THR A 204 -3.31 -23.04 -0.32
N LEU A 205 -4.46 -22.64 0.23
CA LEU A 205 -5.78 -23.17 -0.12
C LEU A 205 -6.47 -22.34 -1.20
N ASN A 206 -6.39 -21.02 -1.12
CA ASN A 206 -7.00 -20.12 -2.11
C ASN A 206 -6.23 -18.81 -2.18
N TYR A 207 -5.31 -18.72 -3.13
CA TYR A 207 -4.44 -17.55 -3.31
C TYR A 207 -5.19 -16.29 -3.75
N ASP A 208 -6.21 -16.42 -4.60
CA ASP A 208 -6.98 -15.25 -5.09
C ASP A 208 -7.75 -14.61 -3.96
N LYS A 209 -8.46 -15.40 -3.15
CA LYS A 209 -9.16 -14.89 -1.96
C LYS A 209 -8.21 -14.28 -0.94
N PHE A 210 -7.02 -14.87 -0.76
CA PHE A 210 -5.98 -14.30 0.09
C PHE A 210 -5.54 -12.92 -0.42
N CYS A 211 -5.30 -12.77 -1.72
CA CYS A 211 -4.94 -11.48 -2.34
C CYS A 211 -6.06 -10.44 -2.19
N ASP A 212 -7.31 -10.83 -2.41
CA ASP A 212 -8.45 -9.91 -2.29
C ASP A 212 -8.69 -9.49 -0.83
N ASN A 213 -8.48 -10.42 0.12
CA ASN A 213 -8.54 -10.09 1.54
C ASN A 213 -7.43 -9.10 1.94
N ASN A 214 -6.20 -9.30 1.45
CA ASN A 214 -5.11 -8.36 1.70
C ASN A 214 -5.41 -6.96 1.14
N LYS A 215 -6.04 -6.85 -0.04
CA LYS A 215 -6.50 -5.56 -0.56
C LYS A 215 -7.53 -4.89 0.36
N LYS A 216 -8.48 -5.68 0.90
CA LYS A 216 -9.46 -5.19 1.88
C LYS A 216 -8.78 -4.70 3.17
N ASN A 217 -7.77 -5.43 3.65
CA ASN A 217 -7.00 -5.07 4.85
C ASN A 217 -6.21 -3.77 4.63
N GLU A 218 -5.52 -3.63 3.50
CA GLU A 218 -4.81 -2.38 3.16
C GLU A 218 -5.78 -1.19 3.00
N LYS A 219 -6.96 -1.41 2.45
CA LYS A 219 -8.02 -0.38 2.38
C LYS A 219 -8.47 0.06 3.79
N ARG A 220 -8.68 -0.89 4.74
CA ARG A 220 -9.01 -0.54 6.13
C ARG A 220 -7.94 0.35 6.76
N LYS A 221 -6.68 -0.02 6.64
CA LYS A 221 -5.54 0.74 7.16
C LYS A 221 -5.44 2.14 6.55
N ALA A 222 -5.64 2.25 5.23
CA ALA A 222 -5.65 3.55 4.55
C ALA A 222 -6.77 4.45 5.06
N LEU A 223 -7.98 3.90 5.23
CA LEU A 223 -9.13 4.60 5.82
C LEU A 223 -8.84 5.06 7.25
N CYS A 224 -8.24 4.22 8.11
CA CYS A 224 -7.84 4.62 9.46
C CYS A 224 -6.92 5.86 9.44
N CYS A 225 -5.89 5.84 8.61
CA CYS A 225 -5.00 7.01 8.47
C CYS A 225 -5.75 8.24 7.95
N PHE A 226 -6.64 8.06 6.98
CA PHE A 226 -7.40 9.16 6.39
C PHE A 226 -8.36 9.80 7.40
N TYR A 227 -9.14 9.00 8.13
CA TYR A 227 -10.06 9.51 9.15
C TYR A 227 -9.33 10.16 10.33
N LEU A 228 -8.18 9.61 10.74
CA LEU A 228 -7.36 10.26 11.76
C LEU A 228 -6.88 11.65 11.30
N ASN A 229 -6.39 11.77 10.06
CA ASN A 229 -5.98 13.06 9.53
C ASN A 229 -7.16 14.02 9.32
N LEU A 230 -8.35 13.53 8.97
CA LEU A 230 -9.57 14.36 8.91
C LEU A 230 -10.01 14.84 10.30
N MET A 231 -9.77 14.06 11.35
CA MET A 231 -9.97 14.53 12.73
C MET A 231 -8.99 15.66 13.07
N LEU A 232 -7.73 15.54 12.68
CA LEU A 232 -6.74 16.61 12.90
C LEU A 232 -7.07 17.91 12.12
N ASN A 233 -7.89 17.80 11.08
CA ASN A 233 -8.41 18.93 10.29
C ASN A 233 -9.84 19.35 10.71
N ASP A 234 -10.32 18.91 11.87
CA ASP A 234 -11.65 19.24 12.43
C ASP A 234 -12.86 18.85 11.55
N VAL A 235 -12.68 17.92 10.58
CA VAL A 235 -13.77 17.38 9.73
C VAL A 235 -14.58 16.32 10.48
N ILE A 236 -13.93 15.54 11.34
CA ILE A 236 -14.55 14.56 12.22
C ILE A 236 -14.21 14.88 13.67
N SER A 237 -15.14 14.70 14.58
CA SER A 237 -14.90 14.99 15.99
C SER A 237 -13.96 13.98 16.65
N LYS A 238 -13.22 14.42 17.67
CA LYS A 238 -12.31 13.58 18.46
C LYS A 238 -13.07 12.43 19.11
N GLU A 239 -14.25 12.73 19.66
CA GLU A 239 -15.13 11.76 20.33
C GLU A 239 -15.49 10.61 19.40
N ARG A 240 -15.69 10.89 18.08
CA ARG A 240 -16.04 9.86 17.11
C ARG A 240 -14.87 8.91 16.85
N ILE A 241 -13.64 9.42 16.72
CA ILE A 241 -12.43 8.60 16.59
C ILE A 241 -12.17 7.79 17.86
N ILE A 242 -12.35 8.38 19.03
CA ILE A 242 -12.24 7.70 20.33
C ILE A 242 -13.24 6.54 20.39
N LEU A 243 -14.50 6.75 20.02
CA LEU A 243 -15.54 5.73 20.05
C LEU A 243 -15.20 4.56 19.10
N ILE A 244 -14.74 4.86 17.87
CA ILE A 244 -14.32 3.83 16.91
C ILE A 244 -13.14 3.02 17.48
N THR A 245 -12.13 3.70 17.98
CA THR A 245 -10.93 3.04 18.55
C THR A 245 -11.31 2.18 19.75
N ARG A 246 -12.19 2.67 20.63
CA ARG A 246 -12.71 1.93 21.77
C ARG A 246 -13.41 0.65 21.35
N ASN A 247 -14.27 0.72 20.33
CA ASN A 247 -14.98 -0.45 19.83
C ASN A 247 -14.01 -1.51 19.27
N LEU A 248 -12.96 -1.08 18.59
CA LEU A 248 -11.92 -2.00 18.09
C LEU A 248 -11.12 -2.63 19.23
N ILE A 249 -10.75 -1.87 20.25
CA ILE A 249 -10.04 -2.37 21.44
C ILE A 249 -10.93 -3.36 22.22
N TYR A 250 -12.23 -3.08 22.34
CA TYR A 250 -13.18 -4.02 22.93
C TYR A 250 -13.25 -5.34 22.17
N GLN A 251 -13.29 -5.30 20.85
CA GLN A 251 -13.26 -6.52 20.02
C GLN A 251 -11.95 -7.30 20.21
N ILE A 252 -10.80 -6.61 20.22
CA ILE A 252 -9.50 -7.25 20.48
C ILE A 252 -9.51 -7.92 21.85
N TYR A 253 -9.91 -7.18 22.90
CA TYR A 253 -9.95 -7.67 24.27
C TYR A 253 -10.84 -8.91 24.44
N THR A 254 -11.94 -8.95 23.70
CA THR A 254 -12.83 -10.11 23.66
C THR A 254 -12.20 -11.28 22.89
N PHE A 255 -11.61 -11.00 21.72
CA PHE A 255 -11.11 -12.03 20.80
C PHE A 255 -9.82 -12.69 21.28
N ILE A 256 -8.95 -12.00 22.02
CA ILE A 256 -7.72 -12.62 22.56
C ILE A 256 -7.99 -13.79 23.45
N SER A 257 -9.17 -13.86 24.12
CA SER A 257 -9.58 -14.95 25.01
C SER A 257 -10.26 -16.12 24.27
N GLN A 258 -10.61 -15.95 22.98
CA GLN A 258 -11.27 -16.96 22.15
C GLN A 258 -10.26 -17.78 21.38
N ASP A 259 -10.64 -19.01 20.97
CA ASP A 259 -9.83 -19.84 20.08
C ASP A 259 -9.95 -19.36 18.64
N ASP A 260 -8.93 -19.61 17.83
CA ASP A 260 -8.87 -19.39 16.37
C ASP A 260 -9.14 -17.94 15.90
N LYS A 261 -8.82 -16.93 16.76
CA LYS A 261 -9.00 -15.50 16.46
C LYS A 261 -7.69 -14.73 16.20
N LYS A 262 -6.56 -15.41 16.04
CA LYS A 262 -5.23 -14.77 15.92
C LYS A 262 -5.15 -13.78 14.76
N ASN A 263 -5.71 -14.16 13.61
CA ASN A 263 -5.64 -13.32 12.41
C ASN A 263 -6.53 -12.07 12.52
N GLU A 264 -7.73 -12.23 13.09
CA GLU A 264 -8.63 -11.11 13.37
C GLU A 264 -8.03 -10.15 14.38
N VAL A 265 -7.42 -10.68 15.45
CA VAL A 265 -6.74 -9.88 16.49
C VAL A 265 -5.58 -9.11 15.89
N ASP A 266 -4.75 -9.75 15.08
CA ASP A 266 -3.62 -9.08 14.41
C ASP A 266 -4.08 -7.96 13.48
N GLU A 267 -5.12 -8.19 12.67
CA GLU A 267 -5.62 -7.18 11.75
C GLU A 267 -6.30 -6.01 12.50
N LEU A 268 -7.12 -6.29 13.53
CA LEU A 268 -7.70 -5.24 14.37
C LEU A 268 -6.62 -4.40 15.03
N THR A 269 -5.58 -5.04 15.57
CA THR A 269 -4.46 -4.35 16.24
C THR A 269 -3.70 -3.43 15.29
N GLU A 270 -3.46 -3.84 14.05
CA GLU A 270 -2.86 -2.97 13.02
C GLU A 270 -3.69 -1.71 12.79
N ASN A 271 -5.01 -1.84 12.75
CA ASN A 271 -5.90 -0.70 12.55
C ASN A 271 -5.98 0.20 13.79
N VAL A 272 -6.05 -0.38 14.99
CA VAL A 272 -6.01 0.38 16.25
C VAL A 272 -4.71 1.18 16.36
N SER A 273 -3.56 0.58 16.06
CA SER A 273 -2.27 1.28 16.13
C SER A 273 -2.15 2.50 15.20
N LEU A 274 -3.00 2.58 14.18
CA LEU A 274 -3.07 3.74 13.27
C LEU A 274 -4.03 4.82 13.79
N LEU A 275 -5.09 4.44 14.50
CA LEU A 275 -6.10 5.36 15.04
C LEU A 275 -5.72 5.90 16.42
N TYR A 276 -5.00 5.10 17.22
CA TYR A 276 -4.66 5.47 18.58
C TYR A 276 -3.64 6.62 18.62
N LYS A 277 -3.95 7.63 19.41
CA LYS A 277 -3.06 8.73 19.76
C LYS A 277 -3.18 8.94 21.27
N LYS A 278 -2.11 8.69 22.02
CA LYS A 278 -2.07 8.75 23.47
C LYS A 278 -2.64 10.07 24.02
N GLU A 279 -2.32 11.18 23.35
CA GLU A 279 -2.79 12.53 23.73
C GLU A 279 -4.32 12.67 23.72
N LEU A 280 -5.04 11.85 22.98
CA LEU A 280 -6.51 11.86 22.95
C LEU A 280 -7.12 11.23 24.21
N TYR A 281 -6.35 10.41 24.93
CA TYR A 281 -6.80 9.63 26.09
C TYR A 281 -6.22 10.12 27.40
N GLU A 282 -5.14 10.92 27.39
CA GLU A 282 -4.51 11.47 28.61
C GLU A 282 -5.25 12.70 29.17
N ASN A 283 -6.06 13.39 28.36
CA ASN A 283 -6.71 14.65 28.72
C ASN A 283 -8.23 14.49 28.97
N ASP A 284 -8.64 13.63 29.86
CA ASP A 284 -10.02 13.47 30.39
C ASP A 284 -11.12 13.09 29.37
N ILE A 285 -10.89 13.21 28.07
CA ILE A 285 -11.92 12.95 27.05
C ILE A 285 -12.08 11.45 26.81
N GLY A 286 -11.00 10.69 26.79
CA GLY A 286 -11.01 9.25 26.52
C GLY A 286 -11.42 8.40 27.72
N ASP A 287 -11.04 8.81 28.92
CA ASP A 287 -11.29 8.05 30.16
C ASP A 287 -12.71 8.31 30.76
N ASN A 288 -13.43 9.30 30.27
CA ASN A 288 -14.83 9.56 30.65
C ASN A 288 -15.85 8.69 29.90
N TYR A 289 -15.44 7.88 28.94
CA TYR A 289 -16.32 6.91 28.30
C TYR A 289 -16.49 5.65 29.15
N GLU A 290 -17.64 4.97 28.97
CA GLU A 290 -17.94 3.72 29.66
C GLU A 290 -16.75 2.76 29.68
N LEU A 291 -16.46 2.23 30.87
CA LEU A 291 -15.39 1.26 31.07
C LEU A 291 -15.68 -0.04 30.30
N ILE A 292 -14.65 -0.65 29.76
CA ILE A 292 -14.72 -2.01 29.18
C ILE A 292 -14.34 -2.99 30.30
N ASP A 293 -15.30 -3.75 30.80
CA ASP A 293 -15.12 -4.66 31.95
C ASP A 293 -14.47 -3.98 33.18
N GLY A 294 -14.80 -2.69 33.39
CA GLY A 294 -14.26 -1.91 34.48
C GLY A 294 -12.89 -1.27 34.25
N PHE A 295 -12.34 -1.37 33.01
CA PHE A 295 -11.06 -0.81 32.64
C PHE A 295 -11.23 0.33 31.64
N THR A 296 -10.37 1.34 31.73
CA THR A 296 -10.20 2.37 30.70
C THR A 296 -9.47 1.80 29.47
N ILE A 297 -9.50 2.53 28.36
CA ILE A 297 -8.75 2.15 27.14
C ILE A 297 -7.25 2.03 27.44
N SER A 298 -6.69 3.01 28.15
CA SER A 298 -5.27 3.04 28.52
C SER A 298 -4.89 1.85 29.41
N GLU A 299 -5.72 1.48 30.39
CA GLU A 299 -5.50 0.32 31.25
C GLU A 299 -5.56 -1.02 30.46
N ILE A 300 -6.45 -1.14 29.48
CA ILE A 300 -6.50 -2.32 28.62
C ILE A 300 -5.24 -2.43 27.76
N ILE A 301 -4.80 -1.32 27.17
CA ILE A 301 -3.57 -1.27 26.38
C ILE A 301 -2.38 -1.71 27.24
N GLU A 302 -2.24 -1.18 28.45
CA GLU A 302 -1.19 -1.58 29.38
C GLU A 302 -1.30 -3.05 29.79
N LYS A 303 -2.49 -3.52 30.09
CA LYS A 303 -2.76 -4.92 30.49
C LYS A 303 -2.33 -5.89 29.42
N ILE A 304 -2.69 -5.63 28.15
CA ILE A 304 -2.30 -6.47 27.02
C ILE A 304 -0.79 -6.39 26.78
N ALA A 305 -0.19 -5.22 26.78
CA ALA A 305 1.24 -5.02 26.55
C ALA A 305 2.14 -5.68 27.63
N LYS A 306 1.66 -5.74 28.89
CA LYS A 306 2.37 -6.40 30.00
C LYS A 306 2.12 -7.91 30.09
N SER A 307 1.19 -8.47 29.31
CA SER A 307 0.84 -9.89 29.31
C SER A 307 1.85 -10.72 28.54
N LYS A 308 1.74 -12.04 28.63
CA LYS A 308 2.49 -13.00 27.83
C LYS A 308 1.57 -13.63 26.80
N VAL A 309 2.10 -13.95 25.63
CA VAL A 309 1.31 -14.60 24.56
C VAL A 309 0.58 -15.86 25.03
N LYS A 310 1.17 -16.62 25.96
CA LYS A 310 0.56 -17.84 26.54
C LYS A 310 -0.59 -17.56 27.52
N ASP A 311 -0.78 -16.32 27.96
CA ASP A 311 -1.84 -15.98 28.92
C ASP A 311 -3.22 -15.88 28.22
N TYR A 312 -3.22 -15.79 26.88
CA TYR A 312 -4.42 -15.71 26.05
C TYR A 312 -4.35 -16.65 24.85
N LYS A 313 -5.51 -17.14 24.40
CA LYS A 313 -5.60 -18.15 23.34
C LYS A 313 -5.23 -17.60 21.95
N SER A 314 -5.61 -16.37 21.66
CA SER A 314 -5.44 -15.73 20.36
C SER A 314 -4.55 -14.47 20.38
N LEU A 315 -3.79 -14.26 21.44
CA LEU A 315 -2.77 -13.22 21.47
C LEU A 315 -1.53 -13.67 20.70
N THR A 316 -0.99 -12.81 19.84
CA THR A 316 0.23 -13.09 19.07
C THR A 316 1.37 -12.18 19.52
N ASN A 317 2.61 -12.53 19.18
CA ASN A 317 3.76 -11.63 19.40
C ASN A 317 3.60 -10.32 18.62
N LYS A 318 3.02 -10.38 17.41
CA LYS A 318 2.77 -9.19 16.58
C LYS A 318 1.85 -8.20 17.29
N THR A 319 0.72 -8.70 17.79
CA THR A 319 -0.23 -7.91 18.59
C THR A 319 0.46 -7.35 19.85
N LEU A 320 1.18 -8.18 20.60
CA LEU A 320 1.85 -7.77 21.82
C LEU A 320 2.82 -6.60 21.58
N PHE A 321 3.71 -6.71 20.58
CA PHE A 321 4.64 -5.62 20.24
C PHE A 321 3.92 -4.34 19.82
N LYS A 322 2.82 -4.43 19.09
CA LYS A 322 2.02 -3.27 18.72
C LYS A 322 1.41 -2.56 19.92
N PHE A 323 0.94 -3.32 20.93
CA PHE A 323 0.44 -2.73 22.18
C PHE A 323 1.58 -2.11 23.01
N MET A 324 2.79 -2.68 23.01
CA MET A 324 3.97 -2.07 23.60
C MET A 324 4.32 -0.74 22.90
N ASP A 325 4.33 -0.72 21.57
CA ASP A 325 4.59 0.51 20.79
C ASP A 325 3.57 1.61 21.16
N MET A 326 2.30 1.27 21.39
CA MET A 326 1.26 2.24 21.78
C MET A 326 1.46 2.84 23.18
N ILE A 327 2.15 2.17 24.10
CA ILE A 327 2.52 2.74 25.40
C ILE A 327 3.64 3.76 25.26
N ASP A 328 4.60 3.48 24.37
CA ASP A 328 5.79 4.30 24.15
C ASP A 328 5.54 5.53 23.26
N MET A 329 4.39 5.58 22.58
CA MET A 329 3.92 6.74 21.81
C MET A 329 3.47 7.87 22.73
#